data_23d595f431702f287757be5bd4731ba9
#
_entry.id   23d595f431702f287757be5bd4731ba9
#
_cell.length_a   1.000
_cell.length_b   1.000
_cell.length_c   1.000
_cell.angle_alpha   90.00
_cell.angle_beta   90.00
_cell.angle_gamma   90.00
#
_symmetry.space_group_name_H-M   'P 1'
#
loop_
_entity.id
_entity.type
_entity.pdbx_description
1 polymer ?
#
loop_
_entity_poly.entity_id
_entity_poly.type
_entity_poly.pdbx_seq_one_letter_code
_entity_poly.pdbx_strand_id
1 'polypeptide(L)'
;MSETPATESQSTPAKRPAPPEVDGGIDLSEKGRGEAGKPVSLNRRLFMQFMGFRNGNIEELAGLFENASAQAVIYQDIHDASGFGVLAFCEDPGYIVDEIQPLLRTQKDLEYREEYTMLGRTYAIGYESDLEDVLIKRPAQRVCDPETPWAVYYPVRRSGAFERQSREDQRKMLAEHGGIGHAYGKAGYATESRVAGHGLNKDDNDFIVGLLGKQLFPLSALVQHMRRTRQTSEFIQKMGPFFIGRAVWQPEYDANARLV
;
A
#
# COMPACT_ATOMS: atom_id res chain seq x y z
N MET A 1 -55.40 4.00 -23.28
CA MET A 1 -53.93 4.15 -23.25
C MET A 1 -53.54 4.10 -21.80
N SER A 2 -53.09 2.98 -21.33
CA SER A 2 -52.66 2.74 -19.94
C SER A 2 -51.13 2.62 -19.94
N GLU A 3 -50.48 3.56 -19.33
CA GLU A 3 -49.02 3.52 -19.09
C GLU A 3 -48.71 2.58 -17.94
N THR A 4 -47.83 1.63 -18.19
CA THR A 4 -47.28 0.72 -17.18
C THR A 4 -46.02 1.37 -16.60
N PRO A 5 -45.82 1.48 -15.27
CA PRO A 5 -44.59 2.02 -14.71
C PRO A 5 -43.48 1.01 -14.80
N ALA A 6 -42.30 1.47 -15.23
CA ALA A 6 -41.05 0.71 -15.25
C ALA A 6 -40.60 0.40 -13.83
N THR A 7 -40.35 -0.89 -13.57
CA THR A 7 -39.82 -1.38 -12.30
C THR A 7 -38.31 -1.17 -12.33
N GLU A 8 -37.78 -0.26 -11.50
CA GLU A 8 -36.35 -0.13 -11.22
C GLU A 8 -35.86 -1.38 -10.49
N SER A 9 -34.97 -2.10 -11.15
CA SER A 9 -34.23 -3.22 -10.57
C SER A 9 -33.14 -2.68 -9.66
N GLN A 10 -33.37 -2.69 -8.35
CA GLN A 10 -32.32 -2.47 -7.35
C GLN A 10 -31.36 -3.66 -7.37
N SER A 11 -30.15 -3.46 -7.88
CA SER A 11 -29.07 -4.42 -7.80
C SER A 11 -28.60 -4.52 -6.35
N THR A 12 -28.87 -5.64 -5.71
CA THR A 12 -28.35 -6.00 -4.38
C THR A 12 -26.82 -6.10 -4.48
N PRO A 13 -26.03 -5.41 -3.62
CA PRO A 13 -24.58 -5.54 -3.67
C PRO A 13 -24.17 -6.99 -3.41
N ALA A 14 -23.31 -7.52 -4.27
CA ALA A 14 -22.81 -8.88 -4.18
C ALA A 14 -22.14 -9.11 -2.82
N LYS A 15 -22.56 -10.18 -2.13
CA LYS A 15 -22.02 -10.60 -0.85
C LYS A 15 -20.54 -10.97 -1.06
N ARG A 16 -19.59 -10.26 -0.39
CA ARG A 16 -18.17 -10.57 -0.45
C ARG A 16 -17.93 -12.03 -0.14
N PRO A 17 -17.10 -12.73 -0.93
CA PRO A 17 -16.73 -14.11 -0.62
C PRO A 17 -16.00 -14.16 0.73
N ALA A 18 -16.31 -15.14 1.55
CA ALA A 18 -15.56 -15.41 2.76
C ALA A 18 -14.13 -15.82 2.40
N PRO A 19 -13.11 -15.38 3.15
CA PRO A 19 -11.74 -15.83 2.91
C PRO A 19 -11.68 -17.37 2.98
N PRO A 20 -10.87 -18.01 2.12
CA PRO A 20 -10.78 -19.46 2.10
C PRO A 20 -10.31 -19.99 3.46
N GLU A 21 -11.03 -20.96 4.02
CA GLU A 21 -10.55 -21.74 5.16
C GLU A 21 -9.34 -22.55 4.69
N VAL A 22 -8.19 -22.32 5.30
CA VAL A 22 -6.99 -23.13 5.05
C VAL A 22 -7.13 -24.42 5.84
N ASP A 23 -7.63 -25.44 5.20
CA ASP A 23 -7.71 -26.78 5.76
C ASP A 23 -6.30 -27.41 5.73
N GLY A 24 -5.68 -27.59 6.91
CA GLY A 24 -4.33 -28.16 6.98
C GLY A 24 -3.53 -27.80 8.24
N GLY A 25 -4.12 -27.08 9.21
CA GLY A 25 -3.48 -26.80 10.51
C GLY A 25 -2.43 -25.68 10.50
N ILE A 26 -2.19 -24.99 9.35
CA ILE A 26 -1.31 -23.83 9.28
C ILE A 26 -2.14 -22.57 9.47
N ASP A 27 -1.94 -21.88 10.59
CA ASP A 27 -2.59 -20.59 10.86
C ASP A 27 -1.85 -19.44 10.16
N LEU A 28 -2.44 -18.88 9.11
CA LEU A 28 -1.92 -17.76 8.33
C LEU A 28 -2.43 -16.39 8.80
N SER A 29 -3.17 -16.34 9.92
CA SER A 29 -3.68 -15.07 10.44
C SER A 29 -2.56 -14.21 11.02
N GLU A 30 -2.67 -12.90 10.81
CA GLU A 30 -1.82 -11.92 11.49
C GLU A 30 -2.14 -11.88 12.98
N LYS A 31 -1.12 -11.69 13.81
CA LYS A 31 -1.24 -11.71 15.27
C LYS A 31 -0.93 -10.33 15.84
N GLY A 32 -1.62 -9.99 16.93
CA GLY A 32 -1.42 -8.75 17.66
C GLY A 32 -1.69 -8.93 19.16
N ARG A 33 -1.59 -7.84 19.90
CA ARG A 33 -1.91 -7.77 21.32
C ARG A 33 -3.02 -6.75 21.53
N GLY A 34 -4.27 -7.21 21.60
CA GLY A 34 -5.42 -6.40 21.89
C GLY A 34 -5.39 -5.77 23.28
N GLU A 35 -6.51 -5.18 23.69
CA GLU A 35 -6.67 -4.57 25.00
C GLU A 35 -6.26 -5.50 26.14
N ALA A 36 -5.57 -4.95 27.14
CA ALA A 36 -5.00 -5.69 28.26
C ALA A 36 -4.00 -6.81 27.86
N GLY A 37 -3.39 -6.71 26.67
CA GLY A 37 -2.39 -7.65 26.21
C GLY A 37 -2.92 -9.02 25.77
N LYS A 38 -4.23 -9.16 25.60
CA LYS A 38 -4.84 -10.40 25.11
C LYS A 38 -4.45 -10.67 23.68
N PRO A 39 -4.08 -11.92 23.32
CA PRO A 39 -3.82 -12.27 21.93
C PRO A 39 -5.04 -12.00 21.05
N VAL A 40 -4.80 -11.34 19.91
CA VAL A 40 -5.80 -11.13 18.86
C VAL A 40 -5.25 -11.64 17.55
N SER A 41 -6.15 -12.07 16.66
CA SER A 41 -5.77 -12.53 15.32
C SER A 41 -6.77 -12.05 14.26
N LEU A 42 -6.28 -11.80 13.05
CA LEU A 42 -7.10 -11.39 11.91
C LEU A 42 -6.56 -12.03 10.64
N ASN A 43 -7.43 -12.71 9.88
CA ASN A 43 -7.06 -13.30 8.58
C ASN A 43 -7.58 -12.44 7.41
N ARG A 44 -7.47 -11.11 7.53
CA ARG A 44 -7.76 -10.13 6.47
C ARG A 44 -6.56 -9.21 6.31
N ARG A 45 -6.33 -8.75 5.09
CA ARG A 45 -5.24 -7.84 4.75
C ARG A 45 -5.55 -7.10 3.46
N LEU A 46 -4.88 -5.98 3.24
CA LEU A 46 -4.87 -5.34 1.93
C LEU A 46 -3.69 -5.88 1.10
N PHE A 47 -3.97 -6.16 -0.15
CA PHE A 47 -2.96 -6.19 -1.21
C PHE A 47 -2.84 -4.79 -1.78
N MET A 48 -1.61 -4.31 -1.96
CA MET A 48 -1.32 -2.99 -2.47
C MET A 48 -0.32 -3.14 -3.62
N GLN A 49 -0.73 -2.72 -4.83
CA GLN A 49 0.10 -2.78 -6.01
C GLN A 49 0.41 -1.39 -6.52
N PHE A 50 1.69 -1.03 -6.56
CA PHE A 50 2.16 0.13 -7.27
C PHE A 50 2.56 -0.26 -8.70
N MET A 51 2.13 0.53 -9.68
CA MET A 51 2.40 0.35 -11.11
C MET A 51 2.87 1.67 -11.70
N GLY A 52 4.00 1.68 -12.40
CA GLY A 52 4.49 2.85 -13.12
C GLY A 52 4.09 2.85 -14.58
N PHE A 53 3.78 4.04 -15.11
CA PHE A 53 3.35 4.23 -16.49
C PHE A 53 3.96 5.49 -17.10
N ARG A 54 3.83 5.61 -18.42
CA ARG A 54 4.15 6.78 -19.22
C ARG A 54 3.13 6.95 -20.34
N ASN A 55 2.98 8.17 -20.83
CA ASN A 55 2.18 8.52 -22.02
C ASN A 55 0.64 8.30 -21.89
N GLY A 56 0.10 8.08 -20.69
CA GLY A 56 -1.34 8.03 -20.48
C GLY A 56 -1.95 9.42 -20.25
N ASN A 57 -3.24 9.54 -20.47
CA ASN A 57 -4.03 10.71 -20.12
C ASN A 57 -4.49 10.60 -18.64
N ILE A 58 -3.78 11.28 -17.76
CA ILE A 58 -4.05 11.22 -16.31
C ILE A 58 -5.43 11.76 -15.95
N GLU A 59 -5.89 12.82 -16.62
CA GLU A 59 -7.19 13.44 -16.35
C GLU A 59 -8.33 12.51 -16.75
N GLU A 60 -8.22 11.87 -17.92
CA GLU A 60 -9.17 10.86 -18.37
C GLU A 60 -9.18 9.64 -17.43
N LEU A 61 -8.01 9.17 -17.04
CA LEU A 61 -7.87 8.04 -16.11
C LEU A 61 -8.47 8.35 -14.73
N ALA A 62 -8.25 9.56 -14.22
CA ALA A 62 -8.86 10.03 -12.98
C ALA A 62 -10.39 10.01 -13.05
N GLY A 63 -10.96 10.51 -14.15
CA GLY A 63 -12.41 10.45 -14.38
C GLY A 63 -12.96 9.02 -14.49
N LEU A 64 -12.22 8.09 -15.11
CA LEU A 64 -12.59 6.68 -15.14
C LEU A 64 -12.56 6.04 -13.75
N PHE A 65 -11.54 6.36 -12.95
CA PHE A 65 -11.41 5.85 -11.60
C PHE A 65 -12.49 6.39 -10.66
N GLU A 66 -12.85 7.66 -10.80
CA GLU A 66 -13.94 8.28 -10.05
C GLU A 66 -15.27 7.62 -10.37
N ASN A 67 -15.60 7.46 -11.65
CA ASN A 67 -16.84 6.81 -12.10
C ASN A 67 -16.94 5.34 -11.66
N ALA A 68 -15.81 4.63 -11.57
CA ALA A 68 -15.73 3.25 -11.11
C ALA A 68 -15.64 3.11 -9.59
N SER A 69 -15.55 4.21 -8.83
CA SER A 69 -15.24 4.21 -7.40
C SER A 69 -13.97 3.38 -7.10
N ALA A 70 -12.91 3.63 -7.89
CA ALA A 70 -11.70 2.80 -7.87
C ALA A 70 -10.93 2.95 -6.55
N GLN A 71 -10.53 1.83 -5.97
CA GLN A 71 -9.62 1.78 -4.82
C GLN A 71 -8.17 1.94 -5.30
N ALA A 72 -7.83 3.13 -5.74
CA ALA A 72 -6.51 3.46 -6.28
C ALA A 72 -6.16 4.93 -6.04
N VAL A 73 -4.89 5.29 -6.22
CA VAL A 73 -4.36 6.66 -6.19
C VAL A 73 -3.49 6.87 -7.40
N ILE A 74 -3.57 8.04 -8.05
CA ILE A 74 -2.72 8.43 -9.18
C ILE A 74 -1.71 9.47 -8.71
N TYR A 75 -0.43 9.20 -8.98
CA TYR A 75 0.69 10.09 -8.67
C TYR A 75 1.39 10.56 -9.95
N GLN A 76 1.54 11.87 -10.15
CA GLN A 76 2.42 12.42 -11.19
C GLN A 76 3.88 12.17 -10.81
N ASP A 77 4.67 11.60 -11.71
CA ASP A 77 6.12 11.39 -11.50
C ASP A 77 6.86 12.72 -11.57
N ILE A 78 7.72 13.03 -10.57
CA ILE A 78 8.52 14.25 -10.57
C ILE A 78 9.71 14.19 -11.55
N HIS A 79 10.16 12.98 -11.90
CA HIS A 79 11.31 12.76 -12.77
C HIS A 79 10.94 12.68 -14.26
N ASP A 80 9.66 12.53 -14.58
CA ASP A 80 9.18 12.32 -15.95
C ASP A 80 7.85 13.05 -16.15
N ALA A 81 7.85 14.09 -16.99
CA ALA A 81 6.65 14.89 -17.25
C ALA A 81 5.49 14.08 -17.86
N SER A 82 5.79 13.00 -18.57
CA SER A 82 4.81 12.07 -19.14
C SER A 82 4.58 10.83 -18.26
N GLY A 83 5.35 10.70 -17.16
CA GLY A 83 5.30 9.56 -16.24
C GLY A 83 4.30 9.72 -15.12
N PHE A 84 3.67 8.63 -14.71
CA PHE A 84 2.81 8.58 -13.55
C PHE A 84 2.82 7.20 -12.90
N GLY A 85 2.35 7.14 -11.67
CA GLY A 85 2.17 5.90 -10.92
C GLY A 85 0.73 5.72 -10.49
N VAL A 86 0.29 4.48 -10.46
CA VAL A 86 -1.01 4.06 -9.89
C VAL A 86 -0.75 3.12 -8.73
N LEU A 87 -1.25 3.46 -7.55
CA LEU A 87 -1.31 2.57 -6.41
C LEU A 87 -2.72 2.03 -6.28
N ALA A 88 -2.95 0.75 -6.58
CA ALA A 88 -4.20 0.06 -6.31
C ALA A 88 -4.14 -0.69 -4.99
N PHE A 89 -5.25 -0.76 -4.24
CA PHE A 89 -5.32 -1.46 -2.96
C PHE A 89 -6.68 -2.13 -2.75
N CYS A 90 -6.68 -3.35 -2.22
CA CYS A 90 -7.89 -4.18 -2.09
C CYS A 90 -7.65 -5.35 -1.14
N GLU A 91 -8.72 -5.94 -0.61
CA GLU A 91 -8.63 -7.19 0.17
C GLU A 91 -8.52 -8.43 -0.74
N ASP A 92 -9.20 -8.40 -1.89
CA ASP A 92 -9.13 -9.45 -2.91
C ASP A 92 -8.26 -8.97 -4.08
N PRO A 93 -7.08 -9.58 -4.32
CA PRO A 93 -6.20 -9.16 -5.42
C PRO A 93 -6.80 -9.40 -6.81
N GLY A 94 -7.87 -10.19 -6.95
CA GLY A 94 -8.66 -10.31 -8.16
C GLY A 94 -9.17 -8.96 -8.66
N TYR A 95 -9.52 -8.06 -7.75
CA TYR A 95 -9.95 -6.69 -8.07
C TYR A 95 -8.95 -5.92 -8.95
N ILE A 96 -7.65 -6.13 -8.73
CA ILE A 96 -6.61 -5.46 -9.54
C ILE A 96 -6.69 -5.94 -11.00
N VAL A 97 -6.92 -7.24 -11.22
CA VAL A 97 -6.98 -7.86 -12.54
C VAL A 97 -8.30 -7.56 -13.24
N ASP A 98 -9.40 -7.63 -12.50
CA ASP A 98 -10.76 -7.62 -13.05
C ASP A 98 -11.33 -6.19 -13.17
N GLU A 99 -10.89 -5.24 -12.32
CA GLU A 99 -11.42 -3.88 -12.28
C GLU A 99 -10.37 -2.82 -12.69
N ILE A 100 -9.18 -2.81 -12.06
CA ILE A 100 -8.17 -1.75 -12.31
C ILE A 100 -7.49 -1.91 -13.67
N GLN A 101 -7.03 -3.12 -14.01
CA GLN A 101 -6.33 -3.34 -15.29
C GLN A 101 -7.21 -3.08 -16.52
N PRO A 102 -8.52 -3.39 -16.56
CA PRO A 102 -9.39 -2.99 -17.66
C PRO A 102 -9.45 -1.47 -17.87
N LEU A 103 -9.54 -0.68 -16.78
CA LEU A 103 -9.53 0.79 -16.86
C LEU A 103 -8.20 1.32 -17.43
N LEU A 104 -7.07 0.76 -16.99
CA LEU A 104 -5.75 1.10 -17.52
C LEU A 104 -5.62 0.78 -19.02
N ARG A 105 -6.16 -0.36 -19.47
CA ARG A 105 -6.11 -0.79 -20.88
C ARG A 105 -6.93 0.09 -21.84
N THR A 106 -7.84 0.93 -21.34
CA THR A 106 -8.56 1.90 -22.18
C THR A 106 -7.67 3.05 -22.65
N GLN A 107 -6.57 3.31 -21.92
CA GLN A 107 -5.65 4.39 -22.22
C GLN A 107 -4.83 4.08 -23.49
N LYS A 108 -4.93 4.98 -24.48
CA LYS A 108 -4.12 4.90 -25.68
C LYS A 108 -2.66 5.26 -25.36
N ASP A 109 -1.75 4.59 -26.06
CA ASP A 109 -0.32 4.84 -25.98
C ASP A 109 0.31 4.67 -24.57
N LEU A 110 -0.42 3.98 -23.66
CA LEU A 110 0.06 3.70 -22.32
C LEU A 110 1.29 2.78 -22.37
N GLU A 111 2.42 3.28 -21.90
CA GLU A 111 3.65 2.51 -21.74
C GLU A 111 3.82 2.09 -20.27
N TYR A 112 4.05 0.80 -20.06
CA TYR A 112 4.25 0.23 -18.74
C TYR A 112 5.71 0.32 -18.31
N ARG A 113 5.96 0.91 -17.16
CA ARG A 113 7.29 1.03 -16.57
C ARG A 113 7.48 -0.08 -15.53
N GLU A 114 7.90 -1.24 -16.01
CA GLU A 114 8.01 -2.46 -15.21
C GLU A 114 8.90 -2.32 -13.98
N GLU A 115 9.94 -1.47 -14.05
CA GLU A 115 10.87 -1.22 -12.95
C GLU A 115 10.19 -0.67 -11.70
N TYR A 116 9.00 -0.07 -11.83
CA TYR A 116 8.21 0.45 -10.71
C TYR A 116 7.04 -0.44 -10.31
N THR A 117 6.93 -1.64 -10.88
CA THR A 117 5.86 -2.56 -10.49
C THR A 117 6.21 -3.29 -9.21
N MET A 118 5.39 -3.08 -8.20
CA MET A 118 5.61 -3.61 -6.86
C MET A 118 4.27 -4.05 -6.26
N LEU A 119 4.16 -5.32 -5.85
CA LEU A 119 2.99 -5.86 -5.16
C LEU A 119 3.39 -6.32 -3.77
N GLY A 120 2.61 -5.96 -2.78
CA GLY A 120 2.77 -6.43 -1.41
C GLY A 120 1.44 -6.58 -0.70
N ARG A 121 1.49 -7.12 0.51
CA ARG A 121 0.35 -7.25 1.40
C ARG A 121 0.64 -6.62 2.75
N THR A 122 -0.35 -6.04 3.39
CA THR A 122 -0.24 -5.54 4.77
C THR A 122 0.06 -6.69 5.74
N TYR A 123 0.78 -6.39 6.82
CA TYR A 123 1.19 -7.35 7.83
C TYR A 123 1.29 -6.70 9.20
N ALA A 124 1.16 -7.51 10.24
CA ALA A 124 1.36 -7.11 11.63
C ALA A 124 2.78 -7.52 12.12
N ILE A 125 3.29 -6.81 13.12
CA ILE A 125 4.56 -7.13 13.79
C ILE A 125 4.37 -7.74 15.17
N GLY A 126 3.10 -7.99 15.57
CA GLY A 126 2.74 -8.74 16.76
C GLY A 126 2.48 -7.90 18.01
N TYR A 127 2.47 -6.57 17.90
CA TYR A 127 2.23 -5.65 19.02
C TYR A 127 0.97 -4.79 18.86
N GLU A 128 0.32 -4.88 17.72
CA GLU A 128 -0.84 -4.07 17.35
C GLU A 128 -2.04 -4.41 18.24
N SER A 129 -2.68 -3.36 18.74
CA SER A 129 -3.91 -3.49 19.54
C SER A 129 -5.16 -3.64 18.70
N ASP A 130 -5.17 -3.04 17.50
CA ASP A 130 -6.26 -3.10 16.53
C ASP A 130 -5.70 -3.55 15.18
N LEU A 131 -5.90 -4.83 14.85
CA LEU A 131 -5.43 -5.42 13.60
C LEU A 131 -6.24 -4.94 12.40
N GLU A 132 -7.53 -4.67 12.56
CA GLU A 132 -8.35 -4.17 11.46
C GLU A 132 -7.93 -2.76 11.05
N ASP A 133 -7.61 -1.91 12.01
CA ASP A 133 -7.07 -0.59 11.73
C ASP A 133 -5.72 -0.69 11.01
N VAL A 134 -4.79 -1.49 11.53
CA VAL A 134 -3.41 -1.57 11.01
C VAL A 134 -3.34 -2.25 9.64
N LEU A 135 -4.15 -3.29 9.41
CA LEU A 135 -4.07 -4.10 8.19
C LEU A 135 -4.99 -3.60 7.06
N ILE A 136 -6.08 -2.90 7.40
CA ILE A 136 -7.13 -2.55 6.44
C ILE A 136 -7.34 -1.03 6.39
N LYS A 137 -7.74 -0.41 7.51
CA LYS A 137 -8.24 0.97 7.52
C LYS A 137 -7.12 1.99 7.34
N ARG A 138 -6.14 1.95 8.19
CA ARG A 138 -5.03 2.93 8.23
C ARG A 138 -4.21 2.97 6.94
N PRO A 139 -3.82 1.84 6.30
CA PRO A 139 -3.11 1.90 5.03
C PRO A 139 -3.91 2.58 3.92
N ALA A 140 -5.21 2.30 3.80
CA ALA A 140 -6.08 2.94 2.82
C ALA A 140 -6.23 4.45 3.11
N GLN A 141 -6.54 4.82 4.37
CA GLN A 141 -6.67 6.23 4.77
C GLN A 141 -5.41 7.04 4.50
N ARG A 142 -4.22 6.47 4.78
CA ARG A 142 -2.95 7.16 4.59
C ARG A 142 -2.65 7.48 3.13
N VAL A 143 -2.91 6.54 2.22
CA VAL A 143 -2.66 6.77 0.79
C VAL A 143 -3.71 7.69 0.14
N CYS A 144 -4.89 7.81 0.76
CA CYS A 144 -5.98 8.67 0.31
C CYS A 144 -6.05 10.02 1.06
N ASP A 145 -5.09 10.30 1.96
CA ASP A 145 -5.07 11.57 2.72
C ASP A 145 -4.59 12.74 1.83
N PRO A 146 -5.47 13.70 1.48
CA PRO A 146 -5.11 14.84 0.64
C PRO A 146 -4.08 15.78 1.31
N GLU A 147 -3.93 15.71 2.64
CA GLU A 147 -2.94 16.48 3.37
C GLU A 147 -1.50 15.95 3.20
N THR A 148 -1.33 14.73 2.67
CA THR A 148 -0.02 14.10 2.44
C THR A 148 0.21 13.74 0.96
N PRO A 149 0.18 14.73 0.03
CA PRO A 149 0.18 14.47 -1.39
C PRO A 149 1.51 13.94 -1.95
N TRP A 150 2.63 14.13 -1.26
CA TRP A 150 3.93 13.64 -1.71
C TRP A 150 4.14 12.19 -1.30
N ALA A 151 4.62 11.38 -2.25
CA ALA A 151 4.91 9.97 -2.04
C ALA A 151 6.29 9.59 -2.57
N VAL A 152 6.96 8.70 -1.85
CA VAL A 152 8.20 8.03 -2.26
C VAL A 152 7.99 6.53 -2.12
N TYR A 153 7.83 5.82 -3.25
CA TYR A 153 7.66 4.36 -3.28
C TYR A 153 8.93 3.67 -3.71
N TYR A 154 9.32 2.63 -3.00
CA TYR A 154 10.49 1.82 -3.34
C TYR A 154 10.42 0.42 -2.75
N PRO A 155 10.94 -0.59 -3.48
CA PRO A 155 11.13 -1.93 -2.97
C PRO A 155 12.40 -2.01 -2.11
N VAL A 156 12.38 -2.94 -1.17
CA VAL A 156 13.52 -3.22 -0.28
C VAL A 156 13.76 -4.72 -0.25
N ARG A 157 15.02 -5.12 -0.47
CA ARG A 157 15.48 -6.49 -0.28
C ARG A 157 16.41 -6.56 0.93
N ARG A 158 16.06 -7.42 1.88
CA ARG A 158 16.83 -7.67 3.09
C ARG A 158 17.68 -8.93 2.92
N SER A 159 18.90 -8.93 3.45
CA SER A 159 19.77 -10.08 3.43
C SER A 159 19.23 -11.21 4.32
N GLY A 160 19.27 -12.44 3.85
CA GLY A 160 19.01 -13.63 4.67
C GLY A 160 19.93 -13.75 5.91
N ALA A 161 21.04 -13.00 5.94
CA ALA A 161 21.89 -12.91 7.14
C ALA A 161 21.17 -12.25 8.32
N PHE A 162 20.17 -11.38 8.06
CA PHE A 162 19.33 -10.81 9.11
C PHE A 162 18.53 -11.89 9.85
N GLU A 163 17.95 -12.82 9.12
CA GLU A 163 17.13 -13.91 9.70
C GLU A 163 17.95 -14.87 10.56
N ARG A 164 19.27 -14.94 10.35
CA ARG A 164 20.21 -15.73 11.16
C ARG A 164 20.70 -15.02 12.42
N GLN A 165 20.36 -13.73 12.58
CA GLN A 165 20.68 -13.01 13.82
C GLN A 165 19.84 -13.54 14.98
N SER A 166 20.33 -13.38 16.21
CA SER A 166 19.55 -13.69 17.39
C SER A 166 18.26 -12.85 17.43
N ARG A 167 17.19 -13.38 18.01
CA ARG A 167 15.94 -12.64 18.19
C ARG A 167 16.12 -11.33 18.98
N GLU A 168 17.11 -11.30 19.85
CA GLU A 168 17.45 -10.10 20.64
C GLU A 168 18.09 -9.04 19.74
N ASP A 169 19.06 -9.41 18.90
CA ASP A 169 19.71 -8.49 17.96
C ASP A 169 18.72 -7.98 16.91
N GLN A 170 17.88 -8.86 16.34
CA GLN A 170 16.82 -8.44 15.44
C GLN A 170 15.91 -7.38 16.09
N ARG A 171 15.47 -7.61 17.34
CA ARG A 171 14.63 -6.64 18.06
C ARG A 171 15.32 -5.31 18.30
N LYS A 172 16.62 -5.31 18.66
CA LYS A 172 17.41 -4.07 18.84
C LYS A 172 17.50 -3.28 17.54
N MET A 173 17.82 -3.94 16.43
CA MET A 173 17.91 -3.31 15.10
C MET A 173 16.56 -2.77 14.63
N LEU A 174 15.49 -3.52 14.81
CA LEU A 174 14.14 -3.09 14.46
C LEU A 174 13.65 -1.94 15.35
N ALA A 175 14.01 -1.91 16.63
CA ALA A 175 13.69 -0.81 17.53
C ALA A 175 14.42 0.49 17.17
N GLU A 176 15.73 0.41 16.81
CA GLU A 176 16.50 1.55 16.31
C GLU A 176 15.83 2.14 15.05
N HIS A 177 15.57 1.30 14.07
CA HIS A 177 14.95 1.69 12.82
C HIS A 177 13.52 2.26 13.02
N GLY A 178 12.68 1.54 13.76
CA GLY A 178 11.31 1.93 14.06
C GLY A 178 11.22 3.21 14.90
N GLY A 179 12.20 3.45 15.79
CA GLY A 179 12.28 4.67 16.59
C GLY A 179 12.41 5.93 15.75
N ILE A 180 13.19 5.88 14.66
CA ILE A 180 13.31 6.99 13.71
C ILE A 180 11.97 7.23 13.00
N GLY A 181 11.35 6.18 12.45
CA GLY A 181 10.05 6.29 11.80
C GLY A 181 8.97 6.87 12.72
N HIS A 182 8.93 6.39 13.97
CA HIS A 182 8.01 6.91 14.98
C HIS A 182 8.24 8.41 15.28
N ALA A 183 9.49 8.85 15.39
CA ALA A 183 9.82 10.26 15.63
C ALA A 183 9.34 11.17 14.47
N TYR A 184 9.54 10.75 13.22
CA TYR A 184 9.06 11.48 12.04
C TYR A 184 7.53 11.50 11.97
N GLY A 185 6.88 10.37 12.28
CA GLY A 185 5.41 10.28 12.33
C GLY A 185 4.81 11.19 13.40
N LYS A 186 5.38 11.17 14.63
CA LYS A 186 4.93 12.04 15.73
C LYS A 186 5.12 13.52 15.43
N ALA A 187 6.15 13.89 14.66
CA ALA A 187 6.40 15.26 14.24
C ALA A 187 5.51 15.69 13.05
N GLY A 188 4.69 14.80 12.48
CA GLY A 188 3.86 15.07 11.32
C GLY A 188 4.63 15.24 10.00
N TYR A 189 5.89 14.79 9.95
CA TYR A 189 6.75 14.93 8.78
C TYR A 189 6.56 13.83 7.75
N ALA A 190 6.27 12.61 8.20
CA ALA A 190 6.09 11.47 7.33
C ALA A 190 5.13 10.45 7.96
N THR A 191 4.34 9.82 7.12
CA THR A 191 3.64 8.57 7.44
C THR A 191 4.07 7.50 6.45
N GLU A 192 3.82 6.24 6.75
CA GLU A 192 4.23 5.15 5.86
C GLU A 192 3.07 4.21 5.55
N SER A 193 3.06 3.71 4.32
CA SER A 193 2.37 2.49 3.92
C SER A 193 3.46 1.46 3.63
N ARG A 194 3.55 0.43 4.46
CA ARG A 194 4.56 -0.63 4.34
C ARG A 194 3.88 -1.98 4.19
N VAL A 195 4.26 -2.69 3.13
CA VAL A 195 3.70 -4.00 2.82
C VAL A 195 4.80 -5.03 2.61
N ALA A 196 4.52 -6.29 2.96
CA ALA A 196 5.41 -7.42 2.72
C ALA A 196 5.25 -7.89 1.28
N GLY A 197 6.38 -8.04 0.58
CA GLY A 197 6.45 -8.40 -0.83
C GLY A 197 6.87 -9.83 -1.13
N HIS A 198 7.12 -10.65 -0.10
CA HIS A 198 7.65 -12.03 -0.24
C HIS A 198 6.87 -12.87 -1.25
N GLY A 199 7.52 -13.32 -2.31
CA GLY A 199 6.92 -14.13 -3.36
C GLY A 199 5.89 -13.40 -4.24
N LEU A 200 5.72 -12.08 -4.09
CA LEU A 200 4.75 -11.27 -4.83
C LEU A 200 5.38 -10.37 -5.89
N ASN A 201 6.71 -10.27 -5.92
CA ASN A 201 7.44 -9.40 -6.83
C ASN A 201 8.37 -10.21 -7.72
N LYS A 202 8.47 -9.82 -9.00
CA LYS A 202 9.40 -10.45 -9.95
C LYS A 202 10.87 -10.38 -9.51
N ASP A 203 11.24 -9.33 -8.77
CA ASP A 203 12.59 -9.13 -8.23
C ASP A 203 12.78 -9.69 -6.81
N ASP A 204 11.79 -10.45 -6.29
CA ASP A 204 11.83 -11.08 -4.95
C ASP A 204 12.19 -10.07 -3.84
N ASN A 205 11.50 -8.93 -3.80
CA ASN A 205 11.68 -7.95 -2.74
C ASN A 205 10.91 -8.37 -1.48
N ASP A 206 11.51 -8.16 -0.31
CA ASP A 206 10.88 -8.48 0.98
C ASP A 206 9.80 -7.51 1.38
N PHE A 207 10.00 -6.21 1.04
CA PHE A 207 9.10 -5.13 1.43
C PHE A 207 8.92 -4.12 0.29
N ILE A 208 7.77 -3.48 0.29
CA ILE A 208 7.53 -2.26 -0.46
C ILE A 208 7.22 -1.16 0.57
N VAL A 209 7.95 -0.07 0.49
CA VAL A 209 7.79 1.10 1.36
C VAL A 209 7.18 2.23 0.55
N GLY A 210 6.10 2.81 1.05
CA GLY A 210 5.53 4.05 0.60
C GLY A 210 5.65 5.09 1.72
N LEU A 211 6.51 6.09 1.55
CA LEU A 211 6.59 7.23 2.46
C LEU A 211 5.69 8.34 1.94
N LEU A 212 4.82 8.85 2.79
CA LEU A 212 3.83 9.87 2.46
C LEU A 212 4.02 11.10 3.34
N GLY A 213 3.85 12.29 2.79
CA GLY A 213 4.00 13.51 3.57
C GLY A 213 3.54 14.79 2.87
N LYS A 214 3.42 15.86 3.66
CA LYS A 214 3.06 17.20 3.17
C LYS A 214 4.15 17.82 2.29
N GLN A 215 5.40 17.47 2.55
CA GLN A 215 6.59 18.02 1.90
C GLN A 215 7.57 16.91 1.56
N LEU A 216 8.25 17.04 0.43
CA LEU A 216 9.20 16.03 -0.05
C LEU A 216 10.50 15.99 0.78
N PHE A 217 10.98 17.14 1.29
CA PHE A 217 12.25 17.21 2.03
C PHE A 217 12.26 16.29 3.27
N PRO A 218 11.25 16.29 4.16
CA PRO A 218 11.22 15.38 5.30
C PRO A 218 11.26 13.91 4.90
N LEU A 219 10.64 13.52 3.77
CA LEU A 219 10.69 12.13 3.28
C LEU A 219 12.12 11.73 2.87
N SER A 220 12.83 12.62 2.16
CA SER A 220 14.24 12.43 1.83
C SER A 220 15.12 12.34 3.07
N ALA A 221 14.92 13.24 4.05
CA ALA A 221 15.65 13.23 5.31
C ALA A 221 15.41 11.96 6.11
N LEU A 222 14.18 11.44 6.12
CA LEU A 222 13.85 10.14 6.74
C LEU A 222 14.66 9.01 6.13
N VAL A 223 14.67 8.89 4.79
CA VAL A 223 15.49 7.87 4.09
C VAL A 223 16.97 8.01 4.45
N GLN A 224 17.50 9.25 4.51
CA GLN A 224 18.89 9.51 4.89
C GLN A 224 19.19 9.04 6.32
N HIS A 225 18.29 9.29 7.28
CA HIS A 225 18.45 8.84 8.67
C HIS A 225 18.34 7.31 8.76
N MET A 226 17.37 6.69 8.07
CA MET A 226 17.23 5.24 8.05
C MET A 226 18.48 4.51 7.56
N ARG A 227 19.20 5.08 6.57
CA ARG A 227 20.45 4.51 6.04
C ARG A 227 21.57 4.38 7.07
N ARG A 228 21.50 5.12 8.17
CA ARG A 228 22.49 5.06 9.25
C ARG A 228 22.20 3.97 10.27
N THR A 229 20.99 3.40 10.28
CA THR A 229 20.64 2.32 11.19
C THR A 229 21.38 1.04 10.84
N ARG A 230 21.67 0.23 11.83
CA ARG A 230 22.35 -1.04 11.64
C ARG A 230 21.61 -1.97 10.69
N GLN A 231 20.26 -2.04 10.79
CA GLN A 231 19.46 -2.83 9.87
C GLN A 231 19.70 -2.42 8.41
N THR A 232 19.68 -1.11 8.12
CA THR A 232 19.80 -0.64 6.73
C THR A 232 21.22 -0.74 6.22
N SER A 233 22.23 -0.38 7.03
CA SER A 233 23.63 -0.36 6.60
C SER A 233 24.25 -1.74 6.43
N GLU A 234 23.83 -2.74 7.25
CA GLU A 234 24.43 -4.07 7.24
C GLU A 234 23.60 -5.14 6.54
N PHE A 235 22.25 -4.99 6.54
CA PHE A 235 21.35 -6.06 6.12
C PHE A 235 20.44 -5.71 4.93
N ILE A 236 20.36 -4.47 4.47
CA ILE A 236 19.63 -4.16 3.26
C ILE A 236 20.56 -4.34 2.06
N GLN A 237 20.22 -5.27 1.16
CA GLN A 237 20.99 -5.58 -0.05
C GLN A 237 20.64 -4.64 -1.20
N LYS A 238 19.35 -4.25 -1.33
CA LYS A 238 18.85 -3.41 -2.40
C LYS A 238 17.73 -2.51 -1.88
N MET A 239 17.77 -1.26 -2.28
CA MET A 239 16.68 -0.29 -2.13
C MET A 239 16.44 0.37 -3.50
N GLY A 240 15.19 0.42 -3.93
CA GLY A 240 14.82 1.01 -5.21
C GLY A 240 14.75 -0.01 -6.35
N PRO A 241 14.33 0.47 -7.56
CA PRO A 241 14.25 1.88 -7.94
C PRO A 241 13.24 2.67 -7.11
N PHE A 242 13.45 3.99 -7.04
CA PHE A 242 12.58 4.91 -6.29
C PHE A 242 11.64 5.61 -7.27
N PHE A 243 10.35 5.52 -7.04
CA PHE A 243 9.35 6.38 -7.64
C PHE A 243 9.06 7.53 -6.68
N ILE A 244 9.14 8.77 -7.17
CA ILE A 244 8.79 9.96 -6.41
C ILE A 244 7.68 10.68 -7.15
N GLY A 245 6.53 10.85 -6.50
CA GLY A 245 5.39 11.49 -7.13
C GLY A 245 4.56 12.34 -6.18
N ARG A 246 3.68 13.12 -6.82
CA ARG A 246 2.65 13.89 -6.13
C ARG A 246 1.29 13.38 -6.54
N ALA A 247 0.42 13.10 -5.57
CA ALA A 247 -0.94 12.68 -5.82
C ALA A 247 -1.69 13.75 -6.63
N VAL A 248 -2.31 13.32 -7.72
CA VAL A 248 -3.12 14.15 -8.60
C VAL A 248 -4.58 13.69 -8.62
N TRP A 249 -4.83 12.48 -8.17
CA TRP A 249 -6.15 11.97 -7.88
C TRP A 249 -6.10 10.96 -6.73
N GLN A 250 -7.04 11.07 -5.81
CA GLN A 250 -7.23 10.19 -4.66
C GLN A 250 -8.74 10.03 -4.42
N PRO A 251 -9.24 8.83 -4.11
CA PRO A 251 -10.63 8.66 -3.72
C PRO A 251 -10.87 9.24 -2.32
N GLU A 252 -12.09 9.72 -2.08
CA GLU A 252 -12.50 10.16 -0.75
C GLU A 252 -12.83 8.96 0.13
N TYR A 253 -12.29 8.97 1.34
CA TYR A 253 -12.53 7.96 2.37
C TYR A 253 -13.18 8.59 3.60
N ASP A 254 -14.27 7.98 4.10
CA ASP A 254 -14.87 8.38 5.35
C ASP A 254 -13.99 8.01 6.57
N ALA A 255 -14.37 8.47 7.76
CA ALA A 255 -13.66 8.17 9.00
C ALA A 255 -13.60 6.65 9.34
N ASN A 256 -14.43 5.83 8.69
CA ASN A 256 -14.45 4.38 8.83
C ASN A 256 -13.66 3.66 7.73
N ALA A 257 -12.89 4.39 6.92
CA ALA A 257 -12.16 3.90 5.75
C ALA A 257 -13.06 3.21 4.72
N ARG A 258 -14.22 3.81 4.44
CA ARG A 258 -15.09 3.41 3.34
C ARG A 258 -14.99 4.46 2.24
N LEU A 259 -15.02 4.02 0.99
CA LEU A 259 -15.21 4.90 -0.15
C LEU A 259 -16.54 5.66 0.00
N VAL A 260 -16.49 6.96 -0.18
CA VAL A 260 -17.66 7.85 -0.13
C VAL A 260 -18.33 7.91 -1.49
#